data_c52bac3176707e448c73a539866a9c00
#
_entry.id   c52bac3176707e448c73a539866a9c00
#
_cell.length_a   1.000
_cell.length_b   1.000
_cell.length_c   1.000
_cell.angle_alpha   90.00
_cell.angle_beta   90.00
_cell.angle_gamma   90.00
#
_symmetry.space_group_name_H-M   'P 1'
#
loop_
_entity.id
_entity.type
_entity.pdbx_description
1 polymer ?
#
loop_
_entity_poly.entity_id
_entity_poly.type
_entity_poly.pdbx_seq_one_letter_code
_entity_poly.pdbx_strand_id
1 'polypeptide(L)'
;FRKRYIDNGMIDFLVKEREAGRIRRLGWSFHGDIEVYDYALQMHDRGEVHWDFVQIQLNYVDWKHASGSNFKAEYLYDELAKRKIPAVIMEPLLGGRLSNVPDHIVARLKQREPERSVASWAFRYAGSPQDVLTVLSGMTYMEHLQDNIRTYSPLVPLTEEETQYLYDTADLIMEYPTI
;
A
#
# COMPACT_ATOMS: atom_id res chain seq x y z
N PHE A 1 -6.96 14.38 -14.84
CA PHE A 1 -7.59 14.52 -13.52
C PHE A 1 -8.67 15.62 -13.54
N ARG A 2 -8.32 16.92 -13.83
CA ARG A 2 -9.25 18.05 -13.74
C ARG A 2 -10.56 17.81 -14.51
N LYS A 3 -10.50 17.44 -15.80
CA LYS A 3 -11.70 17.18 -16.62
C LYS A 3 -12.64 16.12 -16.04
N ARG A 4 -12.08 15.07 -15.41
CA ARG A 4 -12.85 13.91 -14.93
C ARG A 4 -13.43 14.09 -13.54
N TYR A 5 -12.83 14.92 -12.69
CA TYR A 5 -13.16 14.95 -11.28
C TYR A 5 -13.46 16.35 -10.72
N ILE A 6 -12.92 17.40 -11.35
CA ILE A 6 -13.11 18.78 -10.91
C ILE A 6 -14.09 19.52 -11.82
N ASP A 7 -13.72 19.68 -13.09
CA ASP A 7 -14.47 20.52 -14.03
C ASP A 7 -15.89 19.99 -14.29
N ASN A 8 -16.13 18.69 -14.11
CA ASN A 8 -17.46 18.06 -14.21
C ASN A 8 -18.26 18.08 -12.89
N GLY A 9 -17.71 18.66 -11.83
CA GLY A 9 -18.38 18.78 -10.52
C GLY A 9 -18.44 17.50 -9.70
N MET A 10 -17.70 16.44 -10.05
CA MET A 10 -17.76 15.16 -9.32
C MET A 10 -17.30 15.30 -7.87
N ILE A 11 -16.19 15.98 -7.61
CA ILE A 11 -15.67 16.18 -6.24
C ILE A 11 -16.66 16.99 -5.43
N ASP A 12 -17.20 18.07 -5.98
CA ASP A 12 -18.20 18.89 -5.31
C ASP A 12 -19.48 18.11 -4.98
N PHE A 13 -19.90 17.24 -5.90
CA PHE A 13 -21.03 16.34 -5.66
C PHE A 13 -20.74 15.40 -4.48
N LEU A 14 -19.57 14.74 -4.45
CA LEU A 14 -19.20 13.81 -3.38
C LEU A 14 -19.04 14.51 -2.02
N VAL A 15 -18.53 15.73 -2.00
CA VAL A 15 -18.46 16.54 -0.77
C VAL A 15 -19.87 16.82 -0.26
N LYS A 16 -20.81 17.23 -1.11
CA LYS A 16 -22.23 17.43 -0.74
C LYS A 16 -22.88 16.14 -0.25
N GLU A 17 -22.57 14.99 -0.86
CA GLU A 17 -23.09 13.70 -0.41
C GLU A 17 -22.60 13.34 1.00
N ARG A 18 -21.34 13.67 1.32
CA ARG A 18 -20.80 13.50 2.67
C ARG A 18 -21.46 14.46 3.66
N GLU A 19 -21.59 15.75 3.33
CA GLU A 19 -22.27 16.74 4.16
C GLU A 19 -23.73 16.36 4.44
N ALA A 20 -24.42 15.77 3.45
CA ALA A 20 -25.78 15.26 3.58
C ALA A 20 -25.88 13.93 4.35
N GLY A 21 -24.73 13.33 4.77
CA GLY A 21 -24.69 12.08 5.51
C GLY A 21 -24.94 10.81 4.68
N ARG A 22 -25.03 10.92 3.34
CA ARG A 22 -25.21 9.75 2.45
C ARG A 22 -23.94 8.93 2.30
N ILE A 23 -22.77 9.56 2.41
CA ILE A 23 -21.47 8.89 2.58
C ILE A 23 -20.82 9.40 3.86
N ARG A 24 -20.05 8.57 4.55
CA ARG A 24 -19.40 8.94 5.81
C ARG A 24 -17.95 9.38 5.62
N ARG A 25 -17.27 8.77 4.65
CA ARG A 25 -15.85 9.01 4.38
C ARG A 25 -15.63 9.17 2.89
N LEU A 26 -14.78 10.12 2.53
CA LEU A 26 -14.39 10.41 1.15
C LEU A 26 -12.89 10.20 1.01
N GLY A 27 -12.51 9.33 0.12
CA GLY A 27 -11.13 9.05 -0.24
C GLY A 27 -10.97 8.81 -1.73
N TRP A 28 -9.77 8.51 -2.13
CA TRP A 28 -9.44 8.24 -3.53
C TRP A 28 -8.30 7.24 -3.65
N SER A 29 -8.18 6.64 -4.83
CA SER A 29 -7.15 5.67 -5.17
C SER A 29 -6.16 6.31 -6.13
N PHE A 30 -4.87 6.21 -5.82
CA PHE A 30 -3.80 6.75 -6.65
C PHE A 30 -3.23 5.68 -7.60
N HIS A 31 -3.15 6.05 -8.89
CA HIS A 31 -2.49 5.26 -9.92
C HIS A 31 -1.77 6.21 -10.88
N GLY A 32 -0.45 6.12 -10.99
CA GLY A 32 0.34 6.70 -12.05
C GLY A 32 0.99 8.05 -11.74
N ASP A 33 0.45 9.14 -12.26
CA ASP A 33 1.13 10.43 -12.32
C ASP A 33 1.25 11.12 -10.96
N ILE A 34 2.49 11.34 -10.51
CA ILE A 34 2.80 11.98 -9.22
C ILE A 34 2.29 13.42 -9.12
N GLU A 35 2.24 14.15 -10.23
CA GLU A 35 1.70 15.52 -10.24
C GLU A 35 0.21 15.53 -9.86
N VAL A 36 -0.53 14.48 -10.24
CA VAL A 36 -1.94 14.31 -9.85
C VAL A 36 -2.05 14.01 -8.36
N TYR A 37 -1.15 13.19 -7.83
CA TYR A 37 -1.08 12.89 -6.41
C TYR A 37 -0.87 14.15 -5.57
N ASP A 38 0.18 14.88 -5.91
CA ASP A 38 0.54 16.11 -5.23
C ASP A 38 -0.58 17.16 -5.32
N TYR A 39 -1.20 17.29 -6.50
CA TYR A 39 -2.30 18.21 -6.70
C TYR A 39 -3.51 17.88 -5.80
N ALA A 40 -3.90 16.60 -5.71
CA ALA A 40 -5.00 16.18 -4.86
C ALA A 40 -4.70 16.41 -3.37
N LEU A 41 -3.45 16.20 -2.93
CA LEU A 41 -3.02 16.52 -1.57
C LEU A 41 -2.99 18.02 -1.29
N GLN A 42 -2.59 18.83 -2.27
CA GLN A 42 -2.67 20.29 -2.16
C GLN A 42 -4.11 20.81 -2.03
N MET A 43 -5.08 20.18 -2.67
CA MET A 43 -6.51 20.50 -2.46
C MET A 43 -6.92 20.30 -0.99
N HIS A 44 -6.42 19.24 -0.37
CA HIS A 44 -6.61 19.00 1.07
C HIS A 44 -5.94 20.10 1.90
N ASP A 45 -4.69 20.42 1.61
CA ASP A 45 -3.92 21.45 2.35
C ASP A 45 -4.56 22.83 2.28
N ARG A 46 -5.18 23.16 1.13
CA ARG A 46 -5.91 24.45 0.93
C ARG A 46 -7.32 24.43 1.51
N GLY A 47 -7.77 23.32 2.08
CA GLY A 47 -9.12 23.19 2.63
C GLY A 47 -10.23 23.12 1.58
N GLU A 48 -9.90 22.88 0.30
CA GLU A 48 -10.87 22.71 -0.78
C GLU A 48 -11.65 21.39 -0.66
N VAL A 49 -11.00 20.35 -0.16
CA VAL A 49 -11.59 19.05 0.13
C VAL A 49 -10.84 18.38 1.26
N HIS A 50 -11.56 17.75 2.19
CA HIS A 50 -10.95 16.91 3.22
C HIS A 50 -10.96 15.46 2.76
N TRP A 51 -9.78 14.85 2.60
CA TRP A 51 -9.63 13.43 2.33
C TRP A 51 -9.59 12.63 3.63
N ASP A 52 -10.50 11.69 3.79
CA ASP A 52 -10.56 10.82 4.97
C ASP A 52 -9.56 9.67 4.88
N PHE A 53 -9.17 9.26 3.68
CA PHE A 53 -8.15 8.24 3.39
C PHE A 53 -7.69 8.33 1.95
N VAL A 54 -6.52 7.73 1.67
CA VAL A 54 -6.03 7.54 0.29
C VAL A 54 -5.56 6.11 0.12
N GLN A 55 -5.93 5.48 -0.99
CA GLN A 55 -5.45 4.15 -1.34
C GLN A 55 -4.19 4.27 -2.20
N ILE A 56 -3.11 3.67 -1.73
CA ILE A 56 -1.80 3.67 -2.37
C ILE A 56 -1.25 2.27 -2.54
N GLN A 57 -0.43 2.06 -3.56
CA GLN A 57 0.37 0.86 -3.71
C GLN A 57 1.56 0.90 -2.76
N LEU A 58 1.70 -0.14 -1.92
CA LEU A 58 2.78 -0.23 -0.96
C LEU A 58 3.17 -1.68 -0.69
N ASN A 59 4.43 -1.99 -0.91
CA ASN A 59 5.10 -3.24 -0.54
C ASN A 59 6.60 -2.98 -0.36
N TYR A 60 7.34 -3.94 0.17
CA TYR A 60 8.75 -3.74 0.52
C TYR A 60 9.69 -3.58 -0.69
N VAL A 61 9.26 -3.98 -1.90
CA VAL A 61 10.00 -3.71 -3.14
C VAL A 61 9.71 -2.30 -3.64
N ASP A 62 8.44 -1.94 -3.81
CA ASP A 62 8.03 -0.63 -4.33
C ASP A 62 8.39 0.52 -3.38
N TRP A 63 8.75 0.24 -2.15
CA TRP A 63 9.19 1.27 -1.21
C TRP A 63 10.31 2.12 -1.80
N LYS A 64 11.30 1.50 -2.43
CA LYS A 64 12.44 2.17 -3.07
C LYS A 64 12.61 1.87 -4.56
N HIS A 65 12.05 0.75 -5.04
CA HIS A 65 12.29 0.21 -6.37
C HIS A 65 11.05 0.19 -7.26
N ALA A 66 10.12 1.11 -7.06
CA ALA A 66 8.91 1.20 -7.87
C ALA A 66 9.23 1.21 -9.36
N SER A 67 8.50 0.43 -10.14
CA SER A 67 8.73 0.21 -11.57
C SER A 67 7.52 0.62 -12.41
N GLY A 68 7.75 0.89 -13.68
CA GLY A 68 6.71 1.28 -14.64
C GLY A 68 6.13 2.66 -14.34
N SER A 69 4.80 2.75 -14.29
CA SER A 69 4.08 3.99 -13.95
C SER A 69 3.91 4.20 -12.44
N ASN A 70 4.42 3.27 -11.62
CA ASN A 70 4.31 3.37 -10.17
C ASN A 70 5.33 4.35 -9.62
N PHE A 71 4.99 5.00 -8.51
CA PHE A 71 5.88 5.88 -7.78
C PHE A 71 6.36 5.20 -6.50
N LYS A 72 7.51 5.62 -5.96
CA LYS A 72 8.06 5.05 -4.73
C LYS A 72 7.06 5.15 -3.59
N ALA A 73 6.74 4.01 -2.97
CA ALA A 73 5.77 3.95 -1.88
C ALA A 73 6.21 4.76 -0.66
N GLU A 74 7.53 4.88 -0.42
CA GLU A 74 8.10 5.77 0.60
C GLU A 74 7.56 7.20 0.48
N TYR A 75 7.66 7.79 -0.70
CA TYR A 75 7.14 9.14 -0.94
C TYR A 75 5.63 9.23 -0.72
N LEU A 76 4.88 8.27 -1.29
CA LEU A 76 3.42 8.28 -1.19
C LEU A 76 2.96 8.18 0.27
N TYR A 77 3.56 7.29 1.04
CA TYR A 77 3.22 7.11 2.45
C TYR A 77 3.62 8.33 3.28
N ASP A 78 4.83 8.85 3.10
CA ASP A 78 5.33 10.00 3.86
C ASP A 78 4.48 11.25 3.65
N GLU A 79 4.03 11.49 2.42
CA GLU A 79 3.16 12.64 2.13
C GLU A 79 1.77 12.52 2.79
N LEU A 80 1.25 11.31 2.94
CA LEU A 80 0.03 11.05 3.72
C LEU A 80 0.27 11.22 5.22
N ALA A 81 1.36 10.65 5.73
CA ALA A 81 1.70 10.70 7.16
C ALA A 81 1.90 12.14 7.66
N LYS A 82 2.56 13.00 6.86
CA LYS A 82 2.71 14.45 7.17
C LYS A 82 1.36 15.16 7.38
N ARG A 83 0.32 14.71 6.69
CA ARG A 83 -1.03 15.28 6.72
C ARG A 83 -1.97 14.53 7.66
N LYS A 84 -1.50 13.45 8.29
CA LYS A 84 -2.30 12.51 9.09
C LYS A 84 -3.50 11.95 8.32
N ILE A 85 -3.31 11.71 7.02
CA ILE A 85 -4.29 11.05 6.17
C ILE A 85 -4.00 9.55 6.21
N PRO A 86 -4.93 8.71 6.68
CA PRO A 86 -4.73 7.26 6.72
C PRO A 86 -4.61 6.65 5.33
N ALA A 87 -3.78 5.61 5.22
CA ALA A 87 -3.58 4.86 3.99
C ALA A 87 -4.39 3.56 3.96
N VAL A 88 -5.00 3.27 2.81
CA VAL A 88 -5.46 1.93 2.42
C VAL A 88 -4.41 1.37 1.48
N ILE A 89 -3.91 0.17 1.77
CA ILE A 89 -2.81 -0.40 0.99
C ILE A 89 -3.35 -1.37 -0.07
N MET A 90 -3.01 -1.10 -1.33
CA MET A 90 -3.19 -2.04 -2.45
C MET A 90 -1.83 -2.59 -2.90
N GLU A 91 -1.86 -3.69 -3.64
CA GLU A 91 -0.67 -4.36 -4.19
C GLU A 91 0.38 -4.76 -3.12
N PRO A 92 -0.02 -5.26 -1.95
CA PRO A 92 0.94 -5.68 -0.93
C PRO A 92 1.85 -6.82 -1.41
N LEU A 93 1.38 -7.61 -2.38
CA LEU A 93 2.13 -8.71 -3.00
C LEU A 93 2.68 -8.39 -4.40
N LEU A 94 2.63 -7.13 -4.84
CA LEU A 94 3.15 -6.73 -6.17
C LEU A 94 2.58 -7.61 -7.29
N GLY A 95 1.25 -7.64 -7.43
CA GLY A 95 0.54 -8.50 -8.40
C GLY A 95 0.72 -10.01 -8.13
N GLY A 96 0.98 -10.41 -6.88
CA GLY A 96 1.24 -11.78 -6.48
C GLY A 96 2.71 -12.22 -6.58
N ARG A 97 3.59 -11.39 -7.13
CA ARG A 97 5.02 -11.72 -7.32
C ARG A 97 5.73 -11.99 -5.99
N LEU A 98 5.36 -11.29 -4.92
CA LEU A 98 5.98 -11.47 -3.61
C LEU A 98 5.46 -12.69 -2.82
N SER A 99 4.49 -13.43 -3.38
CA SER A 99 4.11 -14.76 -2.89
C SER A 99 4.79 -15.89 -3.68
N ASN A 100 5.38 -15.58 -4.83
CA ASN A 100 6.05 -16.52 -5.72
C ASN A 100 7.43 -15.99 -6.13
N VAL A 101 8.31 -15.88 -5.16
CA VAL A 101 9.68 -15.39 -5.34
C VAL A 101 10.64 -16.56 -5.69
N PRO A 102 11.85 -16.26 -6.26
CA PRO A 102 12.86 -17.28 -6.54
C PRO A 102 13.27 -18.09 -5.30
N ASP A 103 13.71 -19.34 -5.50
CA ASP A 103 14.05 -20.28 -4.44
C ASP A 103 15.05 -19.73 -3.41
N HIS A 104 16.05 -18.99 -3.85
CA HIS A 104 17.04 -18.39 -2.94
C HIS A 104 16.41 -17.32 -2.03
N ILE A 105 15.40 -16.60 -2.50
CA ILE A 105 14.62 -15.66 -1.68
C ILE A 105 13.68 -16.42 -0.73
N VAL A 106 13.04 -17.50 -1.21
CA VAL A 106 12.26 -18.40 -0.34
C VAL A 106 13.13 -18.90 0.80
N ALA A 107 14.33 -19.45 0.50
CA ALA A 107 15.26 -19.95 1.50
C ALA A 107 15.66 -18.86 2.50
N ARG A 108 15.96 -17.65 2.03
CA ARG A 108 16.30 -16.50 2.86
C ARG A 108 15.17 -16.17 3.85
N LEU A 109 13.93 -16.02 3.38
CA LEU A 109 12.79 -15.68 4.24
C LEU A 109 12.44 -16.82 5.21
N LYS A 110 12.50 -18.06 4.75
CA LYS A 110 12.26 -19.26 5.58
C LYS A 110 13.34 -19.50 6.65
N GLN A 111 14.54 -19.00 6.45
CA GLN A 111 15.61 -19.09 7.44
C GLN A 111 15.24 -18.33 8.73
N ARG A 112 14.52 -17.23 8.62
CA ARG A 112 14.07 -16.46 9.80
C ARG A 112 12.72 -16.95 10.34
N GLU A 113 11.79 -17.30 9.46
CA GLU A 113 10.43 -17.71 9.82
C GLU A 113 10.04 -18.99 9.08
N PRO A 114 10.55 -20.18 9.50
CA PRO A 114 10.34 -21.44 8.76
C PRO A 114 8.87 -21.81 8.58
N GLU A 115 8.04 -21.52 9.60
CA GLU A 115 6.62 -21.90 9.64
C GLU A 115 5.69 -20.90 8.98
N ARG A 116 6.20 -19.70 8.63
CA ARG A 116 5.40 -18.64 8.02
C ARG A 116 5.52 -18.69 6.49
N SER A 117 4.45 -18.33 5.81
CA SER A 117 4.49 -18.19 4.36
C SER A 117 5.40 -17.05 3.92
N VAL A 118 5.89 -17.13 2.68
CA VAL A 118 6.64 -16.03 2.05
C VAL A 118 5.75 -14.78 1.95
N ALA A 119 4.47 -14.96 1.61
CA ALA A 119 3.50 -13.87 1.50
C ALA A 119 3.29 -13.14 2.84
N SER A 120 3.38 -13.83 3.98
CA SER A 120 3.18 -13.22 5.30
C SER A 120 4.16 -12.11 5.61
N TRP A 121 5.38 -12.16 5.09
CA TRP A 121 6.36 -11.09 5.21
C TRP A 121 5.89 -9.80 4.55
N ALA A 122 5.37 -9.89 3.32
CA ALA A 122 4.84 -8.75 2.59
C ALA A 122 3.58 -8.19 3.24
N PHE A 123 2.69 -9.03 3.74
CA PHE A 123 1.51 -8.59 4.47
C PHE A 123 1.86 -7.92 5.81
N ARG A 124 2.79 -8.47 6.58
CA ARG A 124 3.28 -7.82 7.80
C ARG A 124 3.91 -6.48 7.49
N TYR A 125 4.73 -6.40 6.43
CA TYR A 125 5.32 -5.15 5.99
C TYR A 125 4.24 -4.10 5.68
N ALA A 126 3.27 -4.46 4.86
CA ALA A 126 2.20 -3.54 4.44
C ALA A 126 1.32 -3.07 5.61
N GLY A 127 1.13 -3.90 6.63
CA GLY A 127 0.34 -3.56 7.81
C GLY A 127 1.13 -2.89 8.94
N SER A 128 2.47 -2.85 8.88
CA SER A 128 3.31 -2.32 9.97
C SER A 128 3.32 -0.80 10.09
N PRO A 129 3.23 0.02 9.02
CA PRO A 129 3.22 1.47 9.16
C PRO A 129 2.03 1.98 9.98
N GLN A 130 2.26 3.01 10.80
CA GLN A 130 1.34 3.43 11.86
C GLN A 130 -0.05 3.85 11.36
N ASP A 131 -0.13 4.55 10.24
CA ASP A 131 -1.38 5.15 9.74
C ASP A 131 -2.03 4.31 8.62
N VAL A 132 -1.83 2.99 8.63
CA VAL A 132 -2.50 2.08 7.71
C VAL A 132 -3.84 1.64 8.30
N LEU A 133 -4.93 1.96 7.59
CA LEU A 133 -6.28 1.55 7.96
C LEU A 133 -6.54 0.08 7.67
N THR A 134 -6.14 -0.37 6.50
CA THR A 134 -6.34 -1.75 6.03
C THR A 134 -5.42 -2.07 4.87
N VAL A 135 -5.17 -3.36 4.70
CA VAL A 135 -4.40 -3.91 3.59
C VAL A 135 -5.32 -4.79 2.76
N LEU A 136 -5.41 -4.51 1.47
CA LEU A 136 -6.25 -5.27 0.54
C LEU A 136 -5.54 -6.56 0.12
N SER A 137 -6.31 -7.62 -0.06
CA SER A 137 -5.79 -8.91 -0.51
C SER A 137 -6.73 -9.57 -1.52
N GLY A 138 -6.17 -10.00 -2.66
CA GLY A 138 -6.86 -10.77 -3.68
C GLY A 138 -6.83 -12.28 -3.36
N MET A 139 -7.57 -12.71 -2.36
CA MET A 139 -7.63 -14.12 -1.94
C MET A 139 -8.50 -14.94 -2.89
N THR A 140 -7.91 -15.99 -3.48
CA THR A 140 -8.62 -16.90 -4.40
C THR A 140 -8.95 -18.24 -3.75
N TYR A 141 -8.10 -18.69 -2.82
CA TYR A 141 -8.23 -19.98 -2.14
C TYR A 141 -8.40 -19.80 -0.65
N MET A 142 -8.99 -20.80 0.01
CA MET A 142 -9.21 -20.80 1.46
C MET A 142 -7.88 -20.70 2.25
N GLU A 143 -6.83 -21.30 1.73
CA GLU A 143 -5.48 -21.26 2.31
C GLU A 143 -4.93 -19.84 2.39
N HIS A 144 -5.23 -18.99 1.40
CA HIS A 144 -4.84 -17.58 1.42
C HIS A 144 -5.55 -16.83 2.57
N LEU A 145 -6.84 -17.08 2.75
CA LEU A 145 -7.61 -16.48 3.84
C LEU A 145 -7.07 -16.92 5.20
N GLN A 146 -6.83 -18.22 5.37
CA GLN A 146 -6.30 -18.78 6.62
C GLN A 146 -4.92 -18.22 6.96
N ASP A 147 -4.04 -18.10 5.98
CA ASP A 147 -2.71 -17.54 6.16
C ASP A 147 -2.75 -16.04 6.50
N ASN A 148 -3.61 -15.29 5.83
CA ASN A 148 -3.81 -13.87 6.11
C ASN A 148 -4.41 -13.63 7.50
N ILE A 149 -5.39 -14.44 7.93
CA ILE A 149 -5.94 -14.38 9.29
C ILE A 149 -4.84 -14.67 10.30
N ARG A 150 -4.02 -15.71 10.08
CA ARG A 150 -2.89 -16.03 10.96
C ARG A 150 -1.90 -14.87 11.08
N THR A 151 -1.69 -14.14 9.99
CA THR A 151 -0.77 -13.00 9.94
C THR A 151 -1.32 -11.77 10.67
N TYR A 152 -2.65 -11.54 10.58
CA TYR A 152 -3.29 -10.33 11.09
C TYR A 152 -4.04 -10.51 12.41
N SER A 153 -4.09 -11.72 12.99
CA SER A 153 -4.83 -11.98 14.24
C SER A 153 -3.97 -12.61 15.33
N PRO A 154 -3.21 -11.81 16.09
CA PRO A 154 -2.95 -10.38 15.94
C PRO A 154 -1.86 -10.08 14.89
N LEU A 155 -1.92 -8.90 14.29
CA LEU A 155 -0.77 -8.38 13.54
C LEU A 155 0.34 -8.01 14.52
N VAL A 156 1.51 -8.59 14.31
CA VAL A 156 2.75 -8.20 15.00
C VAL A 156 3.56 -7.35 14.00
N PRO A 157 3.67 -6.04 14.21
CA PRO A 157 4.43 -5.17 13.32
C PRO A 157 5.89 -5.64 13.19
N LEU A 158 6.49 -5.37 12.03
CA LEU A 158 7.91 -5.65 11.83
C LEU A 158 8.76 -4.75 12.73
N THR A 159 9.84 -5.30 13.25
CA THR A 159 10.91 -4.54 13.89
C THR A 159 11.72 -3.76 12.84
N GLU A 160 12.53 -2.80 13.27
CA GLU A 160 13.46 -2.10 12.37
C GLU A 160 14.43 -3.07 11.68
N GLU A 161 14.93 -4.08 12.41
CA GLU A 161 15.79 -5.12 11.86
C GLU A 161 15.10 -5.96 10.79
N GLU A 162 13.86 -6.39 11.04
CA GLU A 162 13.05 -7.14 10.07
C GLU A 162 12.72 -6.28 8.84
N THR A 163 12.44 -5.01 9.04
CA THR A 163 12.20 -4.06 7.95
C THR A 163 13.44 -3.90 7.07
N GLN A 164 14.62 -3.72 7.68
CA GLN A 164 15.87 -3.65 6.94
C GLN A 164 16.18 -4.96 6.21
N TYR A 165 15.91 -6.10 6.85
CA TYR A 165 16.05 -7.41 6.23
C TYR A 165 15.20 -7.57 4.97
N LEU A 166 13.99 -6.99 4.95
CA LEU A 166 13.15 -6.96 3.76
C LEU A 166 13.66 -6.00 2.70
N TYR A 167 14.24 -4.87 3.06
CA TYR A 167 14.87 -3.97 2.07
C TYR A 167 16.07 -4.64 1.40
N ASP A 168 16.93 -5.31 2.17
CA ASP A 168 18.03 -6.10 1.62
C ASP A 168 17.53 -7.24 0.71
N THR A 169 16.36 -7.82 1.06
CA THR A 169 15.70 -8.83 0.25
C THR A 169 15.14 -8.23 -1.05
N ALA A 170 14.59 -7.02 -0.99
CA ALA A 170 14.13 -6.31 -2.18
C ALA A 170 15.28 -6.01 -3.14
N ASP A 171 16.44 -5.59 -2.63
CA ASP A 171 17.62 -5.36 -3.44
C ASP A 171 18.06 -6.65 -4.16
N LEU A 172 18.07 -7.79 -3.46
CA LEU A 172 18.37 -9.10 -4.07
C LEU A 172 17.35 -9.50 -5.15
N ILE A 173 16.05 -9.22 -4.94
CA ILE A 173 15.01 -9.47 -5.95
C ILE A 173 15.27 -8.63 -7.21
N MET A 174 15.72 -7.39 -7.05
CA MET A 174 15.98 -6.49 -8.16
C MET A 174 17.29 -6.80 -8.90
N GLU A 175 18.30 -7.36 -8.22
CA GLU A 175 19.54 -7.82 -8.85
C GLU A 175 19.34 -9.02 -9.78
N TYR A 176 18.35 -9.88 -9.48
CA TYR A 176 18.03 -11.09 -10.26
C TYR A 176 16.57 -11.04 -10.75
N PRO A 177 16.23 -10.11 -11.67
CA PRO A 177 14.88 -10.07 -12.20
C PRO A 177 14.60 -11.38 -12.97
N THR A 178 13.62 -12.11 -12.49
CA THR A 178 13.10 -13.27 -13.24
C THR A 178 12.48 -12.76 -14.54
N ILE A 179 13.00 -13.24 -15.64
CA ILE A 179 12.53 -12.99 -17.00
C ILE A 179 11.09 -13.51 -17.16
#